data_3ffc89700d826e233563c10952108fe9
#
_entry.id   3ffc89700d826e233563c10952108fe9
#
_cell.length_a   1.000
_cell.length_b   1.000
_cell.length_c   1.000
_cell.angle_alpha   90.00
_cell.angle_beta   90.00
_cell.angle_gamma   90.00
#
_symmetry.space_group_name_H-M   'P 1'
#
loop_
_entity.id
_entity.type
_entity.pdbx_description
1 polymer ?
#
loop_
_entity_poly.entity_id
_entity_poly.type
_entity_poly.pdbx_seq_one_letter_code
_entity_poly.pdbx_strand_id
1 'polypeptide(L)'
;MYIEHAGGDFVQENRDGGEERRNEFVEAAEKLFMENGIVDTTISSIVKEMNVAKGLFYYYFKSKDDVIDAISEKYNEVFNEMMNASMDHADYPGRLRQFVGNTVLSFRDLDNKLSAGENVDLSALSMRSIEEAKANAIDALTALFEEGNEKDELMLVHPKYYADILISGIIELVNQKEAEDDEIKEIILDLIERAGKD
;
A
#
# COMPACT_ATOMS: atom_id res chain seq x y z
N MET A 1 28.22 -5.09 -45.35
CA MET A 1 27.94 -3.74 -44.81
C MET A 1 26.68 -3.89 -43.99
N TYR A 2 26.85 -4.09 -42.68
CA TYR A 2 25.78 -4.33 -41.73
C TYR A 2 25.17 -3.00 -41.32
N ILE A 3 23.86 -2.88 -41.43
CA ILE A 3 23.09 -1.77 -40.83
C ILE A 3 22.59 -2.28 -39.46
N GLU A 4 23.23 -1.82 -38.40
CA GLU A 4 22.83 -2.09 -37.02
C GLU A 4 21.65 -1.20 -36.58
N HIS A 5 20.80 -1.81 -35.82
CA HIS A 5 19.54 -1.37 -35.24
C HIS A 5 19.66 -0.14 -34.34
N ALA A 6 19.08 0.96 -34.78
CA ALA A 6 18.84 2.14 -33.97
C ALA A 6 17.33 2.25 -33.62
N GLY A 7 16.71 1.18 -33.11
CA GLY A 7 15.28 1.14 -32.83
C GLY A 7 14.90 0.92 -31.35
N GLY A 8 15.87 0.55 -30.50
CA GLY A 8 15.62 0.22 -29.10
C GLY A 8 15.53 1.44 -28.18
N ASP A 9 16.47 2.37 -28.34
CA ASP A 9 16.64 3.48 -27.39
C ASP A 9 15.50 4.53 -27.46
N PHE A 10 15.00 4.82 -28.67
CA PHE A 10 13.89 5.78 -28.85
C PHE A 10 12.54 5.31 -28.29
N VAL A 11 12.30 4.01 -28.18
CA VAL A 11 11.05 3.44 -27.63
C VAL A 11 11.10 3.44 -26.10
N GLN A 12 12.27 3.27 -25.51
CA GLN A 12 12.49 3.33 -24.07
C GLN A 12 12.36 4.76 -23.57
N GLU A 13 13.06 5.72 -24.18
CA GLU A 13 13.04 7.16 -23.83
C GLU A 13 11.63 7.79 -23.91
N ASN A 14 10.80 7.36 -24.87
CA ASN A 14 9.40 7.81 -24.96
C ASN A 14 8.47 7.14 -23.94
N ARG A 15 8.78 5.94 -23.44
CA ARG A 15 8.01 5.30 -22.36
C ARG A 15 8.33 5.93 -21.03
N ASP A 16 9.60 6.16 -20.73
CA ASP A 16 10.06 6.80 -19.49
C ASP A 16 9.48 8.23 -19.33
N GLY A 17 9.50 9.04 -20.40
CA GLY A 17 8.91 10.37 -20.39
C GLY A 17 7.37 10.39 -20.27
N GLY A 18 6.70 9.32 -20.71
CA GLY A 18 5.25 9.16 -20.58
C GLY A 18 4.85 8.79 -19.16
N GLU A 19 5.60 7.91 -18.52
CA GLU A 19 5.37 7.47 -17.15
C GLU A 19 5.73 8.59 -16.15
N GLU A 20 6.83 9.28 -16.35
CA GLU A 20 7.21 10.46 -15.59
C GLU A 20 6.10 11.53 -15.61
N ARG A 21 5.55 11.84 -16.79
CA ARG A 21 4.46 12.81 -16.93
C ARG A 21 3.15 12.32 -16.28
N ARG A 22 2.86 11.02 -16.32
CA ARG A 22 1.71 10.43 -15.61
C ARG A 22 1.88 10.63 -14.10
N ASN A 23 3.07 10.39 -13.58
CA ASN A 23 3.39 10.54 -12.16
C ASN A 23 3.28 12.00 -11.69
N GLU A 24 3.70 12.97 -12.50
CA GLU A 24 3.48 14.39 -12.20
C GLU A 24 1.99 14.74 -12.01
N PHE A 25 1.08 14.14 -12.79
CA PHE A 25 -0.36 14.29 -12.58
C PHE A 25 -0.83 13.68 -11.26
N VAL A 26 -0.30 12.50 -10.91
CA VAL A 26 -0.60 11.83 -9.64
C VAL A 26 -0.18 12.70 -8.46
N GLU A 27 1.04 13.24 -8.49
CA GLU A 27 1.59 14.12 -7.44
C GLU A 27 0.80 15.44 -7.32
N ALA A 28 0.46 16.08 -8.44
CA ALA A 28 -0.32 17.31 -8.43
C ALA A 28 -1.74 17.08 -7.89
N ALA A 29 -2.36 15.96 -8.24
CA ALA A 29 -3.68 15.61 -7.76
C ALA A 29 -3.65 15.24 -6.27
N GLU A 30 -2.68 14.44 -5.83
CA GLU A 30 -2.47 14.08 -4.42
C GLU A 30 -2.34 15.34 -3.55
N LYS A 31 -1.48 16.28 -3.95
CA LYS A 31 -1.32 17.56 -3.27
C LYS A 31 -2.66 18.30 -3.14
N LEU A 32 -3.41 18.44 -4.23
CA LEU A 32 -4.69 19.16 -4.23
C LEU A 32 -5.77 18.41 -3.42
N PHE A 33 -5.76 17.08 -3.41
CA PHE A 33 -6.66 16.30 -2.55
C PHE A 33 -6.36 16.51 -1.07
N MET A 34 -5.09 16.56 -0.70
CA MET A 34 -4.67 16.82 0.69
C MET A 34 -4.99 18.25 1.14
N GLU A 35 -4.94 19.22 0.23
CA GLU A 35 -5.23 20.62 0.53
C GLU A 35 -6.73 20.95 0.55
N ASN A 36 -7.52 20.38 -0.37
CA ASN A 36 -8.90 20.81 -0.64
C ASN A 36 -9.94 19.69 -0.49
N GLY A 37 -9.51 18.44 -0.33
CA GLY A 37 -10.36 17.26 -0.40
C GLY A 37 -10.62 16.78 -1.83
N ILE A 38 -11.06 15.52 -1.94
CA ILE A 38 -11.33 14.90 -3.24
C ILE A 38 -12.53 15.54 -3.92
N VAL A 39 -13.58 15.88 -3.17
CA VAL A 39 -14.84 16.43 -3.73
C VAL A 39 -14.58 17.77 -4.39
N ASP A 40 -13.87 18.68 -3.73
CA ASP A 40 -13.64 20.04 -4.17
C ASP A 40 -12.48 20.16 -5.20
N THR A 41 -11.68 19.12 -5.36
CA THR A 41 -10.65 19.07 -6.39
C THR A 41 -11.23 18.63 -7.73
N THR A 42 -11.07 19.46 -8.76
CA THR A 42 -11.53 19.21 -10.12
C THR A 42 -10.37 18.89 -11.07
N ILE A 43 -10.68 18.20 -12.20
CA ILE A 43 -9.67 18.00 -13.26
C ILE A 43 -9.13 19.35 -13.76
N SER A 44 -9.97 20.39 -13.78
CA SER A 44 -9.56 21.74 -14.19
C SER A 44 -8.58 22.38 -13.20
N SER A 45 -8.72 22.12 -11.89
CA SER A 45 -7.75 22.58 -10.90
C SER A 45 -6.41 21.85 -11.02
N ILE A 46 -6.42 20.52 -11.28
CA ILE A 46 -5.21 19.72 -11.47
C ILE A 46 -4.40 20.23 -12.68
N VAL A 47 -5.03 20.37 -13.85
CA VAL A 47 -4.31 20.84 -15.05
C VAL A 47 -3.85 22.29 -14.93
N LYS A 48 -4.54 23.12 -14.15
CA LYS A 48 -4.13 24.50 -13.84
C LYS A 48 -2.88 24.50 -12.95
N GLU A 49 -2.85 23.65 -11.93
CA GLU A 49 -1.69 23.50 -11.05
C GLU A 49 -0.42 23.12 -11.84
N MET A 50 -0.57 22.22 -12.79
CA MET A 50 0.53 21.78 -13.67
C MET A 50 0.82 22.74 -14.84
N ASN A 51 -0.01 23.77 -15.04
CA ASN A 51 0.07 24.68 -16.19
C ASN A 51 0.04 23.98 -17.55
N VAL A 52 -0.87 22.99 -17.72
CA VAL A 52 -1.01 22.20 -18.95
C VAL A 52 -2.43 22.27 -19.51
N ALA A 53 -2.60 21.88 -20.78
CA ALA A 53 -3.91 21.80 -21.40
C ALA A 53 -4.70 20.58 -20.88
N LYS A 54 -6.03 20.74 -20.71
CA LYS A 54 -6.93 19.68 -20.21
C LYS A 54 -6.91 18.40 -21.06
N GLY A 55 -6.62 18.51 -22.36
CA GLY A 55 -6.46 17.37 -23.25
C GLY A 55 -5.32 16.42 -22.83
N LEU A 56 -4.25 16.95 -22.21
CA LEU A 56 -3.14 16.16 -21.73
C LEU A 56 -3.54 15.26 -20.53
N PHE A 57 -4.42 15.76 -19.66
CA PHE A 57 -5.00 14.94 -18.60
C PHE A 57 -5.70 13.70 -19.17
N TYR A 58 -6.60 13.92 -20.15
CA TYR A 58 -7.38 12.84 -20.75
C TYR A 58 -6.56 11.86 -21.62
N TYR A 59 -5.33 12.21 -21.92
CA TYR A 59 -4.39 11.28 -22.54
C TYR A 59 -3.92 10.20 -21.54
N TYR A 60 -3.74 10.56 -20.25
CA TYR A 60 -3.26 9.66 -19.21
C TYR A 60 -4.38 9.04 -18.35
N PHE A 61 -5.46 9.78 -18.09
CA PHE A 61 -6.54 9.40 -17.18
C PHE A 61 -7.90 9.68 -17.82
N LYS A 62 -8.83 8.74 -17.69
CA LYS A 62 -10.19 8.91 -18.23
C LYS A 62 -11.07 9.74 -17.28
N SER A 63 -10.79 9.67 -15.98
CA SER A 63 -11.58 10.28 -14.92
C SER A 63 -10.72 10.71 -13.73
N LYS A 64 -11.32 11.41 -12.77
CA LYS A 64 -10.71 11.70 -11.47
C LYS A 64 -10.54 10.41 -10.65
N ASP A 65 -11.44 9.45 -10.82
CA ASP A 65 -11.34 8.14 -10.16
C ASP A 65 -10.10 7.37 -10.57
N ASP A 66 -9.71 7.41 -11.86
CA ASP A 66 -8.46 6.78 -12.33
C ASP A 66 -7.22 7.39 -11.64
N VAL A 67 -7.28 8.69 -11.28
CA VAL A 67 -6.19 9.35 -10.54
C VAL A 67 -6.20 8.91 -9.07
N ILE A 68 -7.39 8.73 -8.46
CA ILE A 68 -7.51 8.19 -7.10
C ILE A 68 -6.94 6.78 -7.06
N ASP A 69 -7.25 5.94 -8.04
CA ASP A 69 -6.69 4.59 -8.16
C ASP A 69 -5.15 4.62 -8.27
N ALA A 70 -4.61 5.52 -9.09
CA ALA A 70 -3.15 5.66 -9.25
C ALA A 70 -2.45 6.17 -7.98
N ILE A 71 -3.10 7.03 -7.17
CA ILE A 71 -2.56 7.42 -5.85
C ILE A 71 -2.63 6.24 -4.87
N SER A 72 -3.74 5.47 -4.89
CA SER A 72 -3.88 4.26 -4.08
C SER A 72 -2.81 3.23 -4.42
N GLU A 73 -2.57 2.95 -5.71
CA GLU A 73 -1.49 2.08 -6.19
C GLU A 73 -0.12 2.52 -5.62
N LYS A 74 0.22 3.83 -5.74
CA LYS A 74 1.46 4.39 -5.18
C LYS A 74 1.58 4.16 -3.66
N TYR A 75 0.51 4.32 -2.89
CA TYR A 75 0.52 4.09 -1.46
C TYR A 75 0.70 2.60 -1.13
N ASN A 76 0.06 1.72 -1.91
CA ASN A 76 0.18 0.28 -1.73
C ASN A 76 1.54 -0.28 -2.17
N GLU A 77 2.21 0.33 -3.15
CA GLU A 77 3.61 0.00 -3.46
C GLU A 77 4.51 0.24 -2.24
N VAL A 78 4.43 1.44 -1.63
CA VAL A 78 5.19 1.78 -0.42
C VAL A 78 4.81 0.86 0.75
N PHE A 79 3.51 0.59 0.94
CA PHE A 79 3.02 -0.33 1.97
C PHE A 79 3.65 -1.73 1.81
N ASN A 80 3.62 -2.27 0.60
CA ASN A 80 4.17 -3.60 0.31
C ASN A 80 5.70 -3.65 0.49
N GLU A 81 6.42 -2.60 0.08
CA GLU A 81 7.86 -2.49 0.32
C GLU A 81 8.18 -2.50 1.81
N MET A 82 7.48 -1.71 2.61
CA MET A 82 7.68 -1.65 4.07
C MET A 82 7.32 -2.98 4.74
N MET A 83 6.19 -3.57 4.39
CA MET A 83 5.71 -4.84 4.95
C MET A 83 6.71 -5.97 4.70
N ASN A 84 7.32 -6.02 3.52
CA ASN A 84 8.29 -7.05 3.13
C ASN A 84 9.74 -6.67 3.42
N ALA A 85 10.02 -5.54 4.05
CA ALA A 85 11.37 -5.07 4.31
C ALA A 85 12.12 -6.03 5.26
N SER A 86 13.39 -6.29 4.95
CA SER A 86 14.32 -7.01 5.84
C SER A 86 13.83 -8.39 6.33
N MET A 87 13.12 -9.17 5.49
CA MET A 87 12.65 -10.52 5.79
C MET A 87 13.79 -11.58 5.81
N ASP A 88 15.03 -11.14 6.05
CA ASP A 88 16.26 -11.96 5.92
C ASP A 88 16.55 -12.84 7.15
N HIS A 89 15.62 -13.00 8.08
CA HIS A 89 15.81 -13.90 9.22
C HIS A 89 15.94 -15.36 8.77
N ALA A 90 16.93 -16.04 9.33
CA ALA A 90 17.21 -17.43 8.96
C ALA A 90 16.16 -18.42 9.48
N ASP A 91 15.48 -18.09 10.60
CA ASP A 91 14.46 -18.92 11.22
C ASP A 91 13.05 -18.39 10.96
N TYR A 92 12.09 -19.29 11.05
CA TYR A 92 10.68 -18.98 10.83
C TYR A 92 10.11 -18.01 11.90
N PRO A 93 10.34 -18.22 13.23
CA PRO A 93 9.84 -17.29 14.24
C PRO A 93 10.35 -15.85 14.07
N GLY A 94 11.61 -15.70 13.65
CA GLY A 94 12.20 -14.38 13.37
C GLY A 94 11.51 -13.69 12.20
N ARG A 95 11.26 -14.40 11.10
CA ARG A 95 10.52 -13.86 9.95
C ARG A 95 9.09 -13.47 10.31
N LEU A 96 8.37 -14.32 11.06
CA LEU A 96 7.02 -14.04 11.52
C LEU A 96 6.99 -12.78 12.39
N ARG A 97 7.89 -12.66 13.36
CA ARG A 97 8.02 -11.47 14.22
C ARG A 97 8.32 -10.20 13.42
N GLN A 98 9.21 -10.29 12.43
CA GLN A 98 9.56 -9.18 11.56
C GLN A 98 8.37 -8.77 10.70
N PHE A 99 7.69 -9.74 10.07
CA PHE A 99 6.51 -9.49 9.26
C PHE A 99 5.41 -8.77 10.04
N VAL A 100 5.07 -9.25 11.24
CA VAL A 100 4.04 -8.62 12.08
C VAL A 100 4.43 -7.18 12.43
N GLY A 101 5.68 -6.95 12.83
CA GLY A 101 6.17 -5.61 13.13
C GLY A 101 6.11 -4.66 11.92
N ASN A 102 6.60 -5.13 10.77
CA ASN A 102 6.54 -4.37 9.53
C ASN A 102 5.10 -4.05 9.11
N THR A 103 4.17 -5.00 9.26
CA THR A 103 2.75 -4.82 8.93
C THR A 103 2.11 -3.74 9.81
N VAL A 104 2.37 -3.74 11.11
CA VAL A 104 1.89 -2.69 12.03
C VAL A 104 2.42 -1.32 11.60
N LEU A 105 3.73 -1.21 11.34
CA LEU A 105 4.34 0.05 10.89
C LEU A 105 3.80 0.52 9.54
N SER A 106 3.56 -0.41 8.60
CA SER A 106 3.01 -0.08 7.28
C SER A 106 1.58 0.47 7.36
N PHE A 107 0.71 -0.13 8.20
CA PHE A 107 -0.63 0.41 8.43
C PHE A 107 -0.60 1.74 9.18
N ARG A 108 0.32 1.94 10.13
CA ARG A 108 0.52 3.22 10.81
C ARG A 108 0.96 4.32 9.85
N ASP A 109 1.90 4.05 8.95
CA ASP A 109 2.35 5.00 7.93
C ASP A 109 1.21 5.36 6.97
N LEU A 110 0.45 4.35 6.53
CA LEU A 110 -0.70 4.55 5.66
C LEU A 110 -1.80 5.39 6.35
N ASP A 111 -2.15 5.08 7.61
CA ASP A 111 -3.11 5.89 8.39
C ASP A 111 -2.63 7.33 8.54
N ASN A 112 -1.35 7.55 8.86
CA ASN A 112 -0.79 8.89 8.99
C ASN A 112 -0.88 9.69 7.68
N LYS A 113 -0.57 9.08 6.55
CA LYS A 113 -0.70 9.71 5.22
C LYS A 113 -2.14 10.09 4.92
N LEU A 114 -3.08 9.18 5.15
CA LEU A 114 -4.51 9.40 4.87
C LEU A 114 -5.16 10.39 5.84
N SER A 115 -4.61 10.50 7.05
CA SER A 115 -5.08 11.43 8.08
C SER A 115 -4.40 12.82 8.02
N ALA A 116 -3.37 13.00 7.18
CA ALA A 116 -2.61 14.25 7.09
C ALA A 116 -3.43 15.45 6.56
N GLY A 117 -4.50 15.19 5.82
CA GLY A 117 -5.45 16.20 5.36
C GLY A 117 -6.44 16.59 6.45
N GLU A 118 -6.03 17.40 7.44
CA GLU A 118 -6.93 17.88 8.49
C GLU A 118 -8.13 18.62 7.86
N ASN A 119 -9.36 18.18 8.20
CA ASN A 119 -10.64 18.76 7.76
C ASN A 119 -10.98 18.62 6.25
N VAL A 120 -10.35 17.72 5.52
CA VAL A 120 -10.72 17.42 4.13
C VAL A 120 -11.23 15.99 3.99
N ASP A 121 -12.14 15.77 3.03
CA ASP A 121 -12.68 14.43 2.76
C ASP A 121 -11.78 13.66 1.78
N LEU A 122 -11.08 12.67 2.32
CA LEU A 122 -10.24 11.70 1.60
C LEU A 122 -10.84 10.28 1.62
N SER A 123 -12.10 10.12 2.01
CA SER A 123 -12.73 8.81 2.27
C SER A 123 -12.61 7.83 1.08
N ALA A 124 -12.75 8.30 -0.16
CA ALA A 124 -12.63 7.47 -1.34
C ALA A 124 -11.21 6.91 -1.53
N LEU A 125 -10.17 7.72 -1.28
CA LEU A 125 -8.78 7.29 -1.34
C LEU A 125 -8.47 6.36 -0.16
N SER A 126 -8.89 6.72 1.06
CA SER A 126 -8.68 5.91 2.27
C SER A 126 -9.27 4.53 2.13
N MET A 127 -10.52 4.43 1.67
CA MET A 127 -11.20 3.15 1.50
C MET A 127 -10.45 2.24 0.50
N ARG A 128 -10.06 2.77 -0.67
CA ARG A 128 -9.36 1.99 -1.69
C ARG A 128 -7.98 1.54 -1.21
N SER A 129 -7.18 2.45 -0.65
CA SER A 129 -5.82 2.14 -0.20
C SER A 129 -5.80 1.14 0.96
N ILE A 130 -6.71 1.27 1.93
CA ILE A 130 -6.78 0.34 3.07
C ILE A 130 -7.31 -1.03 2.65
N GLU A 131 -8.32 -1.09 1.76
CA GLU A 131 -8.88 -2.35 1.29
C GLU A 131 -7.83 -3.19 0.52
N GLU A 132 -7.07 -2.56 -0.35
CA GLU A 132 -6.00 -3.20 -1.11
C GLU A 132 -4.83 -3.60 -0.19
N ALA A 133 -4.36 -2.71 0.69
CA ALA A 133 -3.32 -3.01 1.68
C ALA A 133 -3.71 -4.18 2.59
N LYS A 134 -4.98 -4.21 3.04
CA LYS A 134 -5.54 -5.31 3.83
C LYS A 134 -5.48 -6.63 3.08
N ALA A 135 -5.93 -6.66 1.82
CA ALA A 135 -5.91 -7.86 1.00
C ALA A 135 -4.49 -8.41 0.82
N ASN A 136 -3.53 -7.54 0.48
CA ASN A 136 -2.12 -7.90 0.33
C ASN A 136 -1.52 -8.45 1.63
N ALA A 137 -1.81 -7.83 2.76
CA ALA A 137 -1.31 -8.28 4.07
C ALA A 137 -1.91 -9.63 4.48
N ILE A 138 -3.20 -9.88 4.22
CA ILE A 138 -3.85 -11.17 4.48
C ILE A 138 -3.19 -12.27 3.63
N ASP A 139 -3.00 -12.04 2.35
CA ASP A 139 -2.40 -13.04 1.45
C ASP A 139 -0.96 -13.36 1.86
N ALA A 140 -0.16 -12.35 2.20
CA ALA A 140 1.21 -12.52 2.65
C ALA A 140 1.30 -13.25 4.01
N LEU A 141 0.46 -12.91 5.00
CA LEU A 141 0.42 -13.60 6.29
C LEU A 141 -0.11 -15.03 6.14
N THR A 142 -1.08 -15.25 5.26
CA THR A 142 -1.58 -16.60 4.94
C THR A 142 -0.45 -17.49 4.43
N ALA A 143 0.31 -17.01 3.45
CA ALA A 143 1.45 -17.75 2.90
C ALA A 143 2.51 -18.06 3.97
N LEU A 144 2.77 -17.11 4.88
CA LEU A 144 3.71 -17.32 6.00
C LEU A 144 3.18 -18.35 6.99
N PHE A 145 1.88 -18.39 7.28
CA PHE A 145 1.25 -19.41 8.12
C PHE A 145 1.27 -20.80 7.47
N GLU A 146 1.02 -20.89 6.16
CA GLU A 146 1.13 -22.13 5.40
C GLU A 146 2.57 -22.69 5.45
N GLU A 147 3.56 -21.82 5.26
CA GLU A 147 4.98 -22.20 5.44
C GLU A 147 5.27 -22.72 6.85
N GLY A 148 4.70 -22.07 7.90
CA GLY A 148 4.85 -22.51 9.28
C GLY A 148 4.24 -23.89 9.53
N ASN A 149 3.06 -24.14 8.97
CA ASN A 149 2.41 -25.45 9.05
C ASN A 149 3.23 -26.54 8.32
N GLU A 150 3.80 -26.25 7.16
CA GLU A 150 4.64 -27.19 6.39
C GLU A 150 5.93 -27.55 7.12
N LYS A 151 6.44 -26.65 7.98
CA LYS A 151 7.67 -26.84 8.75
C LYS A 151 7.44 -27.34 10.18
N ASP A 152 6.21 -27.67 10.53
CA ASP A 152 5.81 -28.05 11.91
C ASP A 152 6.12 -26.96 12.97
N GLU A 153 6.23 -25.69 12.55
CA GLU A 153 6.44 -24.53 13.42
C GLU A 153 5.11 -23.92 13.93
N LEU A 154 4.01 -24.17 13.20
CA LEU A 154 2.64 -23.81 13.56
C LEU A 154 1.69 -24.98 13.27
N MET A 155 0.51 -24.98 13.89
CA MET A 155 -0.58 -25.94 13.65
C MET A 155 -1.93 -25.25 13.48
N LEU A 156 -2.04 -24.36 12.49
CA LEU A 156 -3.26 -23.61 12.20
C LEU A 156 -4.13 -24.39 11.20
N VAL A 157 -5.37 -24.70 11.60
CA VAL A 157 -6.33 -25.44 10.75
C VAL A 157 -6.83 -24.59 9.58
N HIS A 158 -6.94 -23.28 9.77
CA HIS A 158 -7.45 -22.35 8.78
C HIS A 158 -6.57 -21.09 8.65
N PRO A 159 -5.36 -21.18 8.07
CA PRO A 159 -4.38 -20.07 8.00
C PRO A 159 -4.98 -18.76 7.52
N LYS A 160 -5.79 -18.79 6.44
CA LYS A 160 -6.42 -17.60 5.86
C LYS A 160 -7.38 -16.88 6.81
N TYR A 161 -8.18 -17.61 7.58
CA TYR A 161 -9.12 -16.99 8.53
C TYR A 161 -8.39 -16.38 9.71
N TYR A 162 -7.32 -17.01 10.20
CA TYR A 162 -6.45 -16.42 11.21
C TYR A 162 -5.79 -15.14 10.70
N ALA A 163 -5.25 -15.17 9.48
CA ALA A 163 -4.66 -13.98 8.87
C ALA A 163 -5.66 -12.83 8.74
N ASP A 164 -6.88 -13.08 8.26
CA ASP A 164 -7.91 -12.05 8.11
C ASP A 164 -8.31 -11.43 9.47
N ILE A 165 -8.50 -12.25 10.50
CA ILE A 165 -8.82 -11.77 11.85
C ILE A 165 -7.70 -10.90 12.42
N LEU A 166 -6.45 -11.36 12.30
CA LEU A 166 -5.29 -10.67 12.85
C LEU A 166 -4.98 -9.35 12.12
N ILE A 167 -5.02 -9.36 10.79
CA ILE A 167 -4.83 -8.13 9.99
C ILE A 167 -5.95 -7.13 10.25
N SER A 168 -7.21 -7.59 10.35
CA SER A 168 -8.33 -6.71 10.74
C SER A 168 -8.13 -6.13 12.14
N GLY A 169 -7.63 -6.91 13.09
CA GLY A 169 -7.30 -6.46 14.44
C GLY A 169 -6.17 -5.41 14.45
N ILE A 170 -5.11 -5.61 13.65
CA ILE A 170 -4.03 -4.62 13.50
C ILE A 170 -4.59 -3.29 13.00
N ILE A 171 -5.39 -3.30 11.94
CA ILE A 171 -5.98 -2.09 11.36
C ILE A 171 -6.82 -1.35 12.41
N GLU A 172 -7.66 -2.07 13.15
CA GLU A 172 -8.50 -1.47 14.20
C GLU A 172 -7.68 -0.84 15.31
N LEU A 173 -6.66 -1.55 15.84
CA LEU A 173 -5.79 -1.03 16.91
C LEU A 173 -4.96 0.17 16.43
N VAL A 174 -4.48 0.15 15.20
CA VAL A 174 -3.79 1.30 14.58
C VAL A 174 -4.72 2.51 14.50
N ASN A 175 -5.98 2.33 14.06
CA ASN A 175 -6.95 3.41 13.90
C ASN A 175 -7.38 4.03 15.24
N GLN A 176 -7.48 3.23 16.30
CA GLN A 176 -7.86 3.72 17.64
C GLN A 176 -6.81 4.64 18.25
N LYS A 177 -5.52 4.50 17.85
CA LYS A 177 -4.38 5.32 18.35
C LYS A 177 -4.19 5.28 19.88
N GLU A 178 -4.71 4.24 20.55
CA GLU A 178 -4.58 4.06 21.99
C GLU A 178 -3.38 3.19 22.37
N ALA A 179 -2.96 2.28 21.47
CA ALA A 179 -1.83 1.36 21.66
C ALA A 179 -0.62 1.78 20.83
N GLU A 180 0.57 1.63 21.40
CA GLU A 180 1.85 1.82 20.73
C GLU A 180 2.13 0.65 19.76
N ASP A 181 2.92 0.88 18.70
CA ASP A 181 3.18 -0.09 17.65
C ASP A 181 3.82 -1.39 18.20
N ASP A 182 4.75 -1.29 19.15
CA ASP A 182 5.35 -2.45 19.81
C ASP A 182 4.34 -3.23 20.66
N GLU A 183 3.38 -2.57 21.30
CA GLU A 183 2.31 -3.22 22.05
C GLU A 183 1.37 -4.00 21.14
N ILE A 184 0.95 -3.41 20.02
CA ILE A 184 0.13 -4.08 18.99
C ILE A 184 0.86 -5.32 18.49
N LYS A 185 2.14 -5.19 18.14
CA LYS A 185 2.97 -6.29 17.67
C LYS A 185 3.02 -7.45 18.68
N GLU A 186 3.28 -7.18 19.95
CA GLU A 186 3.39 -8.24 20.98
C GLU A 186 2.04 -8.92 21.25
N ILE A 187 0.92 -8.18 21.20
CA ILE A 187 -0.44 -8.74 21.28
C ILE A 187 -0.68 -9.74 20.13
N ILE A 188 -0.37 -9.34 18.91
CA ILE A 188 -0.58 -10.17 17.72
C ILE A 188 0.29 -11.44 17.78
N LEU A 189 1.54 -11.31 18.20
CA LEU A 189 2.46 -12.47 18.33
C LEU A 189 2.01 -13.44 19.43
N ASP A 190 1.54 -12.94 20.57
CA ASP A 190 0.97 -13.79 21.64
C ASP A 190 -0.28 -14.56 21.15
N LEU A 191 -1.15 -13.91 20.36
CA LEU A 191 -2.32 -14.57 19.78
C LEU A 191 -1.92 -15.69 18.79
N ILE A 192 -0.91 -15.45 17.94
CA ILE A 192 -0.41 -16.46 17.00
C ILE A 192 0.20 -17.64 17.75
N GLU A 193 1.02 -17.37 18.76
CA GLU A 193 1.68 -18.41 19.57
C GLU A 193 0.66 -19.31 20.30
N ARG A 194 -0.40 -18.72 20.83
CA ARG A 194 -1.47 -19.49 21.51
C ARG A 194 -2.29 -20.31 20.53
N ALA A 195 -2.63 -19.75 19.36
CA ALA A 195 -3.40 -20.48 18.35
C ALA A 195 -2.64 -21.64 17.71
N GLY A 196 -1.31 -21.58 17.67
CA GLY A 196 -0.45 -22.58 17.04
C GLY A 196 0.00 -23.71 17.98
N LYS A 197 -0.43 -23.75 19.25
CA LYS A 197 0.01 -24.74 20.27
C LYS A 197 -0.99 -25.88 20.54
N ASP A 198 -2.18 -25.86 19.94
CA ASP A 198 -3.22 -26.90 20.10
C ASP A 198 -3.20 -27.88 18.91
#